data_e7f8dc98cd51c6d58a86dd705c5376aa
#
_entry.id   e7f8dc98cd51c6d58a86dd705c5376aa
#
_cell.length_a   1.000
_cell.length_b   1.000
_cell.length_c   1.000
_cell.angle_alpha   90.00
_cell.angle_beta   90.00
_cell.angle_gamma   90.00
#
_symmetry.space_group_name_H-M   'P 1'
#
loop_
_entity.id
_entity.type
_entity.pdbx_description
1 polymer ?
#
loop_
_entity_poly.entity_id
_entity_poly.type
_entity_poly.pdbx_seq_one_letter_code
_entity_poly.pdbx_strand_id
1 'polypeptide(L)'
;MERRELLKMVALATGGVVIGGELFLAGCKSKDVEVAGTAFSADNIAFLDEVAETIIPKTTTAGAKEAEVGKFMTVMVNDCYEEADQKTFHEGMKKLDEACNKMHGHSFMKAEPAHRKELLTSLDKEAKEYMKSKKKEDPNHYFLMMKQLTLMGYFTSKPGLEQNFNYQQVPGKYDGAVPYKKGDKLFV
;
A
#
# COMPACT_ATOMS: atom_id res chain seq x y z
N MET A 1 23.15 25.38 42.91
CA MET A 1 21.87 25.63 42.25
C MET A 1 20.86 26.08 43.26
N GLU A 2 20.36 27.28 43.11
CA GLU A 2 19.32 27.84 43.99
C GLU A 2 17.99 27.11 43.72
N ARG A 3 17.23 26.80 44.80
CA ARG A 3 15.90 26.10 44.64
C ARG A 3 14.95 26.87 43.69
N ARG A 4 15.06 28.19 43.63
CA ARG A 4 14.27 29.02 42.72
C ARG A 4 14.63 28.84 41.23
N GLU A 5 15.89 28.58 40.90
CA GLU A 5 16.32 28.28 39.52
C GLU A 5 15.82 26.90 39.04
N LEU A 6 15.82 25.93 39.94
CA LEU A 6 15.30 24.59 39.66
C LEU A 6 13.79 24.65 39.41
N LEU A 7 13.04 25.42 40.18
CA LEU A 7 11.58 25.59 39.97
C LEU A 7 11.29 26.32 38.65
N LYS A 8 12.11 27.31 38.26
CA LYS A 8 11.98 27.98 36.95
C LYS A 8 12.26 27.05 35.79
N MET A 9 13.28 26.19 35.90
CA MET A 9 13.58 25.18 34.87
C MET A 9 12.48 24.13 34.78
N VAL A 10 11.92 23.66 35.90
CA VAL A 10 10.78 22.74 35.90
C VAL A 10 9.54 23.40 35.29
N ALA A 11 9.24 24.66 35.60
CA ALA A 11 8.11 25.38 35.02
C ALA A 11 8.28 25.62 33.51
N LEU A 12 9.50 25.90 33.05
CA LEU A 12 9.82 26.01 31.62
C LEU A 12 9.69 24.66 30.91
N ALA A 13 10.16 23.58 31.53
CA ALA A 13 10.06 22.22 30.98
C ALA A 13 8.61 21.72 30.91
N THR A 14 7.83 21.94 31.97
CA THR A 14 6.40 21.54 32.02
C THR A 14 5.52 22.44 31.17
N GLY A 15 5.79 23.76 31.15
CA GLY A 15 5.10 24.73 30.27
C GLY A 15 5.35 24.44 28.79
N GLY A 16 6.58 24.08 28.44
CA GLY A 16 6.93 23.64 27.07
C GLY A 16 6.21 22.36 26.63
N VAL A 17 6.00 21.40 27.55
CA VAL A 17 5.25 20.17 27.29
C VAL A 17 3.77 20.45 27.09
N VAL A 18 3.17 21.36 27.88
CA VAL A 18 1.74 21.70 27.76
C VAL A 18 1.45 22.48 26.47
N ILE A 19 2.30 23.44 26.09
CA ILE A 19 2.13 24.21 24.84
C ILE A 19 2.56 23.37 23.63
N GLY A 20 3.58 22.53 23.76
CA GLY A 20 4.02 21.61 22.72
C GLY A 20 3.07 20.44 22.49
N GLY A 21 2.38 19.96 23.52
CA GLY A 21 1.44 18.84 23.42
C GLY A 21 0.25 19.11 22.51
N GLU A 22 -0.29 20.31 22.51
CA GLU A 22 -1.37 20.68 21.59
C GLU A 22 -0.89 20.82 20.14
N LEU A 23 0.35 21.25 19.93
CA LEU A 23 0.98 21.30 18.60
C LEU A 23 1.30 19.88 18.10
N PHE A 24 1.70 18.95 18.98
CA PHE A 24 1.90 17.54 18.61
C PHE A 24 0.57 16.83 18.31
N LEU A 25 -0.49 17.10 19.05
CA LEU A 25 -1.82 16.54 18.80
C LEU A 25 -2.51 17.19 17.59
N ALA A 26 -2.25 18.47 17.31
CA ALA A 26 -2.71 19.13 16.09
C ALA A 26 -1.89 18.71 14.85
N GLY A 27 -0.65 18.24 15.04
CA GLY A 27 0.19 17.63 13.98
C GLY A 27 -0.26 16.24 13.53
N CYS A 28 -1.15 15.59 14.27
CA CYS A 28 -1.80 14.33 13.85
C CYS A 28 -3.00 14.51 12.93
N LYS A 29 -3.36 15.70 12.48
CA LYS A 29 -4.02 15.84 11.19
C LYS A 29 -2.95 15.57 10.15
N SER A 30 -3.07 14.44 9.47
CA SER A 30 -2.29 14.12 8.28
C SER A 30 -2.33 15.31 7.31
N LYS A 31 -1.44 16.26 7.52
CA LYS A 31 -0.94 17.05 6.41
C LYS A 31 -0.15 16.04 5.60
N ASP A 32 -0.56 15.87 4.34
CA ASP A 32 0.27 15.24 3.34
C ASP A 32 1.69 15.74 3.58
N VAL A 33 2.56 14.88 4.08
CA VAL A 33 3.97 15.24 4.26
C VAL A 33 4.48 15.24 2.84
N GLU A 34 4.48 16.43 2.22
CA GLU A 34 5.19 16.68 0.98
C GLU A 34 6.68 16.39 1.20
N VAL A 35 7.07 15.15 1.08
CA VAL A 35 8.46 14.83 0.76
C VAL A 35 8.59 15.13 -0.73
N ALA A 36 9.11 16.31 -1.04
CA ALA A 36 9.56 16.80 -2.34
C ALA A 36 8.97 16.05 -3.56
N GLY A 37 7.69 16.29 -3.89
CA GLY A 37 7.09 15.83 -5.15
C GLY A 37 6.56 14.39 -5.19
N THR A 38 6.56 13.65 -4.09
CA THR A 38 6.13 12.24 -4.01
C THR A 38 4.95 11.96 -3.07
N ALA A 39 4.33 12.98 -2.47
CA ALA A 39 3.17 12.78 -1.61
C ALA A 39 1.96 12.26 -2.41
N PHE A 40 1.36 11.17 -1.94
CA PHE A 40 0.12 10.65 -2.48
C PHE A 40 -1.08 11.46 -1.99
N SER A 41 -1.91 11.94 -2.91
CA SER A 41 -3.19 12.56 -2.58
C SER A 41 -4.25 11.50 -2.25
N ALA A 42 -5.38 11.93 -1.66
CA ALA A 42 -6.54 11.06 -1.45
C ALA A 42 -7.04 10.42 -2.76
N ASP A 43 -6.97 11.14 -3.87
CA ASP A 43 -7.33 10.61 -5.20
C ASP A 43 -6.37 9.52 -5.66
N ASN A 44 -5.08 9.64 -5.34
CA ASN A 44 -4.10 8.61 -5.64
C ASN A 44 -4.36 7.34 -4.83
N ILE A 45 -4.73 7.47 -3.55
CA ILE A 45 -5.10 6.33 -2.71
C ILE A 45 -6.35 5.65 -3.28
N ALA A 46 -7.38 6.41 -3.63
CA ALA A 46 -8.59 5.87 -4.24
C ALA A 46 -8.30 5.16 -5.58
N PHE A 47 -7.40 5.71 -6.40
CA PHE A 47 -6.95 5.07 -7.64
C PHE A 47 -6.25 3.73 -7.38
N LEU A 48 -5.33 3.69 -6.42
CA LEU A 48 -4.62 2.47 -6.05
C LEU A 48 -5.55 1.42 -5.44
N ASP A 49 -6.54 1.84 -4.67
CA ASP A 49 -7.60 0.96 -4.15
C ASP A 49 -8.41 0.31 -5.27
N GLU A 50 -8.76 1.06 -6.34
CA GLU A 50 -9.47 0.50 -7.49
C GLU A 50 -8.58 -0.43 -8.34
N VAL A 51 -7.28 -0.14 -8.46
CA VAL A 51 -6.32 -1.06 -9.08
C VAL A 51 -6.22 -2.36 -8.29
N ALA A 52 -6.05 -2.25 -6.97
CA ALA A 52 -5.95 -3.40 -6.08
C ALA A 52 -7.23 -4.24 -6.06
N GLU A 53 -8.41 -3.61 -5.99
CA GLU A 53 -9.72 -4.27 -6.02
C GLU A 53 -9.97 -4.99 -7.37
N THR A 54 -9.44 -4.45 -8.47
CA THR A 54 -9.53 -5.14 -9.77
C THR A 54 -8.66 -6.40 -9.81
N ILE A 55 -7.53 -6.43 -9.06
CA ILE A 55 -6.64 -7.58 -8.95
C ILE A 55 -7.21 -8.62 -7.97
N ILE A 56 -7.67 -8.20 -6.79
CA ILE A 56 -8.28 -9.04 -5.75
C ILE A 56 -9.67 -8.48 -5.41
N PRO A 57 -10.68 -8.85 -6.19
CA PRO A 57 -12.03 -8.34 -6.00
C PRO A 57 -12.71 -8.96 -4.78
N LYS A 58 -13.64 -8.21 -4.18
CA LYS A 58 -14.54 -8.71 -3.15
C LYS A 58 -15.37 -9.87 -3.72
N THR A 59 -15.43 -10.96 -2.98
CA THR A 59 -16.25 -12.15 -3.29
C THR A 59 -16.99 -12.59 -2.03
N THR A 60 -16.85 -13.82 -1.60
CA THR A 60 -17.24 -14.30 -0.26
C THR A 60 -16.25 -13.85 0.82
N THR A 61 -15.06 -13.43 0.41
CA THR A 61 -14.04 -12.82 1.25
C THR A 61 -13.91 -11.34 0.93
N ALA A 62 -13.32 -10.57 1.85
CA ALA A 62 -13.01 -9.16 1.65
C ALA A 62 -12.16 -8.95 0.39
N GLY A 63 -12.39 -7.87 -0.35
CA GLY A 63 -11.53 -7.43 -1.43
C GLY A 63 -10.34 -6.60 -0.95
N ALA A 64 -9.44 -6.26 -1.87
CA ALA A 64 -8.25 -5.47 -1.56
C ALA A 64 -8.58 -4.06 -1.06
N LYS A 65 -9.66 -3.46 -1.52
CA LYS A 65 -10.15 -2.16 -1.08
C LYS A 65 -10.61 -2.18 0.37
N GLU A 66 -11.33 -3.21 0.79
CA GLU A 66 -11.75 -3.40 2.18
C GLU A 66 -10.56 -3.65 3.12
N ALA A 67 -9.47 -4.18 2.59
CA ALA A 67 -8.19 -4.36 3.27
C ALA A 67 -7.29 -3.10 3.26
N GLU A 68 -7.77 -1.95 2.76
CA GLU A 68 -7.04 -0.67 2.66
C GLU A 68 -5.68 -0.79 1.92
N VAL A 69 -5.62 -1.62 0.89
CA VAL A 69 -4.36 -1.94 0.19
C VAL A 69 -3.77 -0.71 -0.51
N GLY A 70 -4.60 0.20 -1.02
CA GLY A 70 -4.13 1.46 -1.62
C GLY A 70 -3.34 2.31 -0.62
N LYS A 71 -3.83 2.42 0.62
CA LYS A 71 -3.13 3.12 1.70
C LYS A 71 -1.82 2.41 2.09
N PHE A 72 -1.83 1.07 2.16
CA PHE A 72 -0.61 0.29 2.38
C PHE A 72 0.44 0.56 1.29
N MET A 73 0.03 0.60 0.01
CA MET A 73 0.95 0.90 -1.09
C MET A 73 1.62 2.26 -0.93
N THR A 74 0.88 3.30 -0.51
CA THR A 74 1.47 4.63 -0.34
C THR A 74 2.54 4.66 0.74
N VAL A 75 2.32 3.97 1.86
CA VAL A 75 3.31 3.85 2.94
C VAL A 75 4.54 3.10 2.45
N MET A 76 4.35 1.94 1.80
CA MET A 76 5.47 1.13 1.31
C MET A 76 6.32 1.88 0.28
N VAL A 77 5.69 2.59 -0.64
CA VAL A 77 6.42 3.35 -1.67
C VAL A 77 7.16 4.54 -1.06
N ASN A 78 6.53 5.31 -0.15
CA ASN A 78 7.18 6.46 0.45
C ASN A 78 8.31 6.09 1.40
N ASP A 79 8.13 5.05 2.22
CA ASP A 79 9.03 4.76 3.34
C ASP A 79 10.07 3.68 3.03
N CYS A 80 9.79 2.80 2.06
CA CYS A 80 10.61 1.61 1.83
C CYS A 80 11.24 1.56 0.43
N TYR A 81 10.77 2.35 -0.55
CA TYR A 81 11.32 2.33 -1.89
C TYR A 81 12.39 3.40 -2.07
N GLU A 82 13.39 3.10 -2.89
CA GLU A 82 14.39 4.07 -3.32
C GLU A 82 13.74 5.13 -4.23
N GLU A 83 14.31 6.31 -4.30
CA GLU A 83 13.79 7.46 -5.05
C GLU A 83 13.50 7.14 -6.53
N ALA A 84 14.36 6.33 -7.15
CA ALA A 84 14.16 5.88 -8.53
C ALA A 84 12.91 5.01 -8.71
N ASP A 85 12.66 4.12 -7.75
CA ASP A 85 11.48 3.24 -7.76
C ASP A 85 10.20 4.01 -7.40
N GLN A 86 10.28 4.96 -6.46
CA GLN A 86 9.18 5.87 -6.16
C GLN A 86 8.74 6.63 -7.41
N LYS A 87 9.71 7.20 -8.15
CA LYS A 87 9.45 7.90 -9.41
C LYS A 87 8.80 6.98 -10.44
N THR A 88 9.33 5.76 -10.60
CA THR A 88 8.78 4.75 -11.52
C THR A 88 7.33 4.40 -11.17
N PHE A 89 7.03 4.28 -9.87
CA PHE A 89 5.68 3.99 -9.39
C PHE A 89 4.71 5.14 -9.68
N HIS A 90 5.09 6.38 -9.36
CA HIS A 90 4.25 7.57 -9.62
C HIS A 90 4.00 7.81 -11.11
N GLU A 91 5.03 7.69 -11.94
CA GLU A 91 4.87 7.75 -13.39
C GLU A 91 4.00 6.59 -13.91
N GLY A 92 4.12 5.43 -13.27
CA GLY A 92 3.35 4.25 -13.58
C GLY A 92 1.85 4.43 -13.39
N MET A 93 1.41 5.14 -12.35
CA MET A 93 0.00 5.48 -12.15
C MET A 93 -0.55 6.31 -13.31
N LYS A 94 0.21 7.31 -13.77
CA LYS A 94 -0.16 8.14 -14.93
C LYS A 94 -0.23 7.31 -16.21
N LYS A 95 0.78 6.48 -16.47
CA LYS A 95 0.84 5.58 -17.64
C LYS A 95 -0.34 4.60 -17.67
N LEU A 96 -0.76 4.09 -16.51
CA LEU A 96 -1.91 3.19 -16.41
C LEU A 96 -3.21 3.92 -16.79
N ASP A 97 -3.41 5.14 -16.30
CA ASP A 97 -4.60 5.94 -16.63
C ASP A 97 -4.62 6.34 -18.11
N GLU A 98 -3.47 6.74 -18.65
CA GLU A 98 -3.30 7.04 -20.09
C GLU A 98 -3.56 5.80 -20.96
N ALA A 99 -3.09 4.62 -20.56
CA ALA A 99 -3.34 3.36 -21.25
C ALA A 99 -4.84 3.02 -21.25
N CYS A 100 -5.53 3.25 -20.12
CA CYS A 100 -6.98 3.09 -20.03
C CYS A 100 -7.71 4.03 -20.99
N ASN A 101 -7.32 5.29 -20.99
CA ASN A 101 -7.92 6.28 -21.87
C ASN A 101 -7.69 5.96 -23.34
N LYS A 102 -6.51 5.51 -23.70
CA LYS A 102 -6.17 5.09 -25.07
C LYS A 102 -6.96 3.85 -25.53
N MET A 103 -7.18 2.89 -24.63
CA MET A 103 -7.85 1.62 -24.94
C MET A 103 -9.37 1.74 -24.95
N HIS A 104 -9.94 2.52 -24.02
CA HIS A 104 -11.38 2.55 -23.74
C HIS A 104 -12.01 3.94 -23.83
N GLY A 105 -11.23 5.01 -24.06
CA GLY A 105 -11.73 6.39 -24.23
C GLY A 105 -12.08 7.12 -22.92
N HIS A 106 -11.70 6.57 -21.76
CA HIS A 106 -11.97 7.19 -20.47
C HIS A 106 -10.91 6.80 -19.43
N SER A 107 -10.80 7.60 -18.35
CA SER A 107 -9.86 7.35 -17.26
C SER A 107 -10.19 6.04 -16.53
N PHE A 108 -9.18 5.44 -15.90
CA PHE A 108 -9.33 4.20 -15.15
C PHE A 108 -10.41 4.27 -14.08
N MET A 109 -10.52 5.39 -13.36
CA MET A 109 -11.53 5.59 -12.33
C MET A 109 -12.97 5.60 -12.88
N LYS A 110 -13.17 5.99 -14.14
CA LYS A 110 -14.47 5.99 -14.82
C LYS A 110 -14.74 4.73 -15.63
N ALA A 111 -13.72 3.85 -15.77
CA ALA A 111 -13.84 2.63 -16.54
C ALA A 111 -14.75 1.61 -15.84
N GLU A 112 -15.49 0.83 -16.62
CA GLU A 112 -16.25 -0.31 -16.11
C GLU A 112 -15.33 -1.41 -15.60
N PRO A 113 -15.78 -2.25 -14.65
CA PRO A 113 -14.96 -3.34 -14.10
C PRO A 113 -14.38 -4.28 -15.16
N ALA A 114 -15.11 -4.55 -16.24
CA ALA A 114 -14.65 -5.36 -17.35
C ALA A 114 -13.46 -4.73 -18.08
N HIS A 115 -13.53 -3.43 -18.38
CA HIS A 115 -12.47 -2.67 -19.04
C HIS A 115 -11.22 -2.57 -18.14
N ARG A 116 -11.40 -2.33 -16.84
CA ARG A 116 -10.29 -2.33 -15.87
C ARG A 116 -9.56 -3.68 -15.88
N LYS A 117 -10.31 -4.79 -15.82
CA LYS A 117 -9.76 -6.14 -15.83
C LYS A 117 -9.02 -6.44 -17.15
N GLU A 118 -9.57 -6.04 -18.29
CA GLU A 118 -8.95 -6.21 -19.60
C GLU A 118 -7.61 -5.47 -19.67
N LEU A 119 -7.61 -4.19 -19.28
CA LEU A 119 -6.40 -3.37 -19.21
C LEU A 119 -5.33 -4.00 -18.31
N LEU A 120 -5.67 -4.33 -17.06
CA LEU A 120 -4.69 -4.90 -16.12
C LEU A 120 -4.17 -6.27 -16.58
N THR A 121 -4.99 -7.04 -17.28
CA THR A 121 -4.56 -8.31 -17.88
C THR A 121 -3.55 -8.07 -19.02
N SER A 122 -3.76 -7.04 -19.83
CA SER A 122 -2.80 -6.64 -20.87
C SER A 122 -1.48 -6.17 -20.26
N LEU A 123 -1.54 -5.31 -19.24
CA LEU A 123 -0.37 -4.83 -18.53
C LEU A 123 0.41 -5.94 -17.81
N ASP A 124 -0.27 -6.98 -17.30
CA ASP A 124 0.40 -8.14 -16.70
C ASP A 124 1.21 -8.94 -17.73
N LYS A 125 0.70 -9.06 -18.95
CA LYS A 125 1.43 -9.69 -20.06
C LYS A 125 2.64 -8.84 -20.47
N GLU A 126 2.45 -7.54 -20.64
CA GLU A 126 3.51 -6.61 -20.96
C GLU A 126 4.63 -6.63 -19.90
N ALA A 127 4.25 -6.56 -18.62
CA ALA A 127 5.19 -6.63 -17.50
C ALA A 127 5.99 -7.94 -17.50
N LYS A 128 5.36 -9.07 -17.78
CA LYS A 128 6.03 -10.37 -17.86
C LYS A 128 7.04 -10.42 -19.02
N GLU A 129 6.70 -9.89 -20.18
CA GLU A 129 7.63 -9.84 -21.33
C GLU A 129 8.79 -8.88 -21.04
N TYR A 130 8.50 -7.70 -20.49
CA TYR A 130 9.53 -6.74 -20.07
C TYR A 130 10.52 -7.37 -19.09
N MET A 131 10.03 -8.11 -18.08
CA MET A 131 10.89 -8.74 -17.06
C MET A 131 11.79 -9.85 -17.61
N LYS A 132 11.44 -10.47 -18.75
CA LYS A 132 12.31 -11.46 -19.40
C LYS A 132 13.50 -10.82 -20.13
N SER A 133 13.32 -9.60 -20.63
CA SER A 133 14.30 -8.92 -21.49
C SER A 133 15.06 -7.80 -20.79
N LYS A 134 14.59 -7.32 -19.61
CA LYS A 134 15.23 -6.22 -18.89
C LYS A 134 16.64 -6.57 -18.40
N LYS A 135 17.54 -5.60 -18.39
CA LYS A 135 18.83 -5.70 -17.74
C LYS A 135 18.70 -5.55 -16.23
N LYS A 136 19.73 -5.96 -15.49
CA LYS A 136 19.71 -5.91 -14.02
C LYS A 136 19.59 -4.48 -13.49
N GLU A 137 20.18 -3.52 -14.20
CA GLU A 137 20.18 -2.10 -13.83
C GLU A 137 18.89 -1.37 -14.20
N ASP A 138 18.06 -1.93 -15.11
CA ASP A 138 16.81 -1.30 -15.51
C ASP A 138 15.79 -1.37 -14.36
N PRO A 139 14.91 -0.36 -14.18
CA PRO A 139 13.88 -0.38 -13.15
C PRO A 139 12.88 -1.51 -13.41
N ASN A 140 12.18 -1.92 -12.37
CA ASN A 140 11.09 -2.87 -12.52
C ASN A 140 9.90 -2.25 -13.25
N HIS A 141 9.11 -3.08 -13.91
CA HIS A 141 7.88 -2.60 -14.55
C HIS A 141 6.89 -2.10 -13.48
N TYR A 142 6.39 -0.87 -13.64
CA TYR A 142 5.52 -0.22 -12.66
C TYR A 142 4.29 -1.07 -12.27
N PHE A 143 3.67 -1.75 -13.23
CA PHE A 143 2.51 -2.59 -12.96
C PHE A 143 2.88 -3.82 -12.12
N LEU A 144 4.07 -4.38 -12.32
CA LEU A 144 4.55 -5.48 -11.48
C LEU A 144 4.72 -5.03 -10.04
N MET A 145 5.25 -3.81 -9.81
CA MET A 145 5.38 -3.23 -8.47
C MET A 145 4.01 -3.08 -7.80
N MET A 146 3.02 -2.51 -8.50
CA MET A 146 1.63 -2.39 -8.00
C MET A 146 1.03 -3.74 -7.68
N LYS A 147 1.20 -4.73 -8.55
CA LYS A 147 0.68 -6.09 -8.34
C LYS A 147 1.33 -6.77 -7.13
N GLN A 148 2.64 -6.67 -6.98
CA GLN A 148 3.36 -7.23 -5.83
C GLN A 148 2.91 -6.59 -4.51
N LEU A 149 2.78 -5.26 -4.48
CA LEU A 149 2.27 -4.56 -3.30
C LEU A 149 0.80 -4.90 -3.02
N THR A 150 -0.02 -5.12 -4.06
CA THR A 150 -1.39 -5.60 -3.88
C THR A 150 -1.43 -6.95 -3.16
N LEU A 151 -0.65 -7.92 -3.64
CA LEU A 151 -0.58 -9.25 -3.02
C LEU A 151 -0.02 -9.17 -1.59
N MET A 152 1.07 -8.44 -1.40
CA MET A 152 1.67 -8.25 -0.08
C MET A 152 0.68 -7.61 0.88
N GLY A 153 0.12 -6.44 0.53
CA GLY A 153 -0.79 -5.70 1.39
C GLY A 153 -2.05 -6.49 1.73
N TYR A 154 -2.61 -7.22 0.77
CA TYR A 154 -3.79 -8.03 1.01
C TYR A 154 -3.51 -9.21 1.92
N PHE A 155 -2.51 -10.05 1.61
CA PHE A 155 -2.25 -11.28 2.36
C PHE A 155 -1.55 -11.04 3.71
N THR A 156 -1.07 -9.84 3.99
CA THR A 156 -0.59 -9.44 5.33
C THR A 156 -1.62 -8.62 6.12
N SER A 157 -2.74 -8.25 5.50
CA SER A 157 -3.83 -7.55 6.19
C SER A 157 -4.64 -8.50 7.07
N LYS A 158 -5.30 -7.94 8.11
CA LYS A 158 -6.18 -8.71 8.98
C LYS A 158 -7.26 -9.46 8.19
N PRO A 159 -8.07 -8.82 7.33
CA PRO A 159 -9.09 -9.55 6.57
C PRO A 159 -8.49 -10.59 5.62
N GLY A 160 -7.35 -10.29 5.00
CA GLY A 160 -6.66 -11.23 4.11
C GLY A 160 -6.18 -12.48 4.83
N LEU A 161 -5.60 -12.34 6.02
CA LEU A 161 -5.14 -13.47 6.83
C LEU A 161 -6.30 -14.28 7.41
N GLU A 162 -7.22 -13.64 8.12
CA GLU A 162 -8.29 -14.34 8.86
C GLU A 162 -9.31 -15.03 7.92
N GLN A 163 -9.59 -14.44 6.75
CA GLN A 163 -10.59 -14.99 5.84
C GLN A 163 -10.03 -16.05 4.89
N ASN A 164 -8.75 -15.97 4.52
CA ASN A 164 -8.17 -16.91 3.55
C ASN A 164 -7.34 -18.03 4.17
N PHE A 165 -6.85 -17.84 5.40
CA PHE A 165 -5.96 -18.79 6.09
C PHE A 165 -6.51 -19.20 7.46
N ASN A 166 -5.99 -20.28 8.01
CA ASN A 166 -6.09 -20.62 9.41
C ASN A 166 -4.96 -19.91 10.16
N TYR A 167 -5.14 -18.59 10.33
CA TYR A 167 -4.14 -17.74 10.97
C TYR A 167 -4.08 -18.00 12.48
N GLN A 168 -2.89 -18.32 12.97
CA GLN A 168 -2.64 -18.51 14.39
C GLN A 168 -1.42 -17.70 14.83
N GLN A 169 -1.66 -16.59 15.50
CA GLN A 169 -0.62 -15.64 15.90
C GLN A 169 0.51 -16.28 16.72
N VAL A 170 0.17 -17.23 17.60
CA VAL A 170 1.15 -17.99 18.40
C VAL A 170 0.79 -19.46 18.33
N PRO A 171 1.40 -20.24 17.45
CA PRO A 171 1.01 -21.64 17.23
C PRO A 171 1.35 -22.59 18.39
N GLY A 172 2.19 -22.17 19.32
CA GLY A 172 2.56 -22.95 20.52
C GLY A 172 3.45 -24.17 20.25
N LYS A 173 3.27 -24.82 19.12
CA LYS A 173 4.11 -25.94 18.64
C LYS A 173 4.27 -25.87 17.13
N TYR A 174 5.39 -26.38 16.64
CA TYR A 174 5.59 -26.61 15.22
C TYR A 174 5.11 -28.05 14.86
N ASP A 175 4.24 -28.15 13.86
CA ASP A 175 3.79 -29.42 13.30
C ASP A 175 3.90 -29.35 11.76
N GLY A 176 5.02 -29.83 11.23
CA GLY A 176 5.29 -29.83 9.76
C GLY A 176 4.53 -30.91 8.99
N ALA A 177 3.78 -31.79 9.66
CA ALA A 177 3.07 -32.91 9.04
C ALA A 177 1.54 -32.80 9.19
N VAL A 178 1.01 -31.59 9.28
CA VAL A 178 -0.43 -31.34 9.36
C VAL A 178 -1.13 -31.92 8.14
N PRO A 179 -2.13 -32.83 8.28
CA PRO A 179 -2.88 -33.37 7.16
C PRO A 179 -3.59 -32.29 6.38
N TYR A 180 -3.43 -32.29 5.06
CA TYR A 180 -4.06 -31.34 4.14
C TYR A 180 -4.97 -32.05 3.15
N LYS A 181 -6.17 -31.52 2.96
CA LYS A 181 -7.08 -31.91 1.90
C LYS A 181 -7.31 -30.74 0.95
N LYS A 182 -7.49 -31.00 -0.33
CA LYS A 182 -7.77 -29.96 -1.32
C LYS A 182 -9.00 -29.14 -0.90
N GLY A 183 -8.83 -27.84 -0.72
CA GLY A 183 -9.86 -26.90 -0.27
C GLY A 183 -9.75 -26.49 1.19
N ASP A 184 -8.88 -27.13 1.98
CA ASP A 184 -8.60 -26.68 3.33
C ASP A 184 -7.84 -25.35 3.32
N LYS A 185 -8.11 -24.48 4.31
CA LYS A 185 -7.31 -23.30 4.52
C LYS A 185 -5.93 -23.68 5.06
N LEU A 186 -4.89 -23.10 4.49
CA LEU A 186 -3.52 -23.29 4.97
C LEU A 186 -3.32 -22.64 6.34
N PHE A 187 -2.50 -23.25 7.18
CA PHE A 187 -2.04 -22.65 8.44
C PHE A 187 -0.90 -21.65 8.15
N VAL A 188 -0.98 -20.44 8.75
CA VAL A 188 0.02 -19.38 8.68
C VAL A 188 0.14 -18.65 10.01
#